data_d92a0c9dd0e7ef62b826053c4cf8371b
#
_entry.id   d92a0c9dd0e7ef62b826053c4cf8371b
#
_cell.length_a   1.000
_cell.length_b   1.000
_cell.length_c   1.000
_cell.angle_alpha   90.00
_cell.angle_beta   90.00
_cell.angle_gamma   90.00
#
_symmetry.space_group_name_H-M   'P 1'
#
loop_
_entity.id
_entity.type
_entity.pdbx_description
1 polymer ?
#
loop_
_entity_poly.entity_id
_entity_poly.type
_entity_poly.pdbx_seq_one_letter_code
_entity_poly.pdbx_strand_id
1 'polypeptide(L)'
;MKKLLFVINTMGYGGAERALLDLLKALHSEKLQISLFVLTGQGELACELPPYVNRLNRQYKDCSVLTREGRWYLLGSVLRAGVGKGLLIRRAGYLLRNLWAMAQKGRIQPDKLCWRILAEGAPALQEEYDLAVAYLEGGATYYVADRVKAKKKAAFVHISYAQAGYGRALDLDCYRRIDHIFTVSDEVREHFLEVYPEYGSKTSVFHNLVDRDRICRLAQEGTGFTDAFSGVRILTVGRLTPQKRYDVAIEAMARLKQCSPVPVRWYVLGEGALRGQLEQKIRHLGLEKDFQLMGVRKNPYPYYRSCDLYVHATGFEGKSLAIQEAQALGKPILATDCIGNREQIRQDVDGRLCPLDPESLCREILWMIDHPEECRAYGARAREKTLYSTKGFTEFLGLLDGAQQREEMSCETETVLLSR
;
A
#
# COMPACT_ATOMS: atom_id res chain seq x y z
N MET A 1 -9.58 27.02 13.39
CA MET A 1 -8.95 25.71 13.21
C MET A 1 -9.84 24.87 12.31
N LYS A 2 -9.32 24.36 11.19
CA LYS A 2 -10.08 23.51 10.25
C LYS A 2 -10.08 22.06 10.71
N LYS A 3 -11.23 21.40 10.58
CA LYS A 3 -11.42 20.01 11.00
C LYS A 3 -11.23 19.07 9.81
N LEU A 4 -10.24 18.22 9.89
CA LEU A 4 -9.89 17.23 8.87
C LEU A 4 -10.10 15.81 9.41
N LEU A 5 -10.92 15.03 8.71
CA LEU A 5 -11.15 13.63 9.04
C LEU A 5 -10.49 12.72 8.00
N PHE A 6 -9.67 11.78 8.45
CA PHE A 6 -9.26 10.63 7.65
C PHE A 6 -10.05 9.38 8.06
N VAL A 7 -10.47 8.61 7.08
CA VAL A 7 -11.09 7.29 7.28
C VAL A 7 -10.28 6.26 6.49
N ILE A 8 -9.90 5.19 7.17
CA ILE A 8 -9.17 4.06 6.56
C ILE A 8 -9.80 2.74 6.97
N ASN A 9 -9.64 1.69 6.17
CA ASN A 9 -10.23 0.39 6.45
C ASN A 9 -9.61 -0.28 7.69
N THR A 10 -8.28 -0.31 7.74
CA THR A 10 -7.45 -0.90 8.82
C THR A 10 -6.20 -0.05 9.03
N MET A 11 -5.49 -0.22 10.14
CA MET A 11 -4.15 0.36 10.38
C MET A 11 -3.09 -0.74 10.57
N GLY A 12 -3.12 -1.77 9.70
CA GLY A 12 -2.11 -2.83 9.71
C GLY A 12 -0.81 -2.44 9.00
N TYR A 13 0.16 -3.38 8.98
CA TYR A 13 1.40 -3.19 8.21
C TYR A 13 1.14 -3.32 6.71
N GLY A 14 0.76 -2.22 6.08
CA GLY A 14 0.54 -2.12 4.64
C GLY A 14 1.09 -0.82 4.06
N GLY A 15 1.27 -0.79 2.74
CA GLY A 15 1.81 0.39 2.05
C GLY A 15 0.91 1.62 2.19
N ALA A 16 -0.40 1.47 1.99
CA ALA A 16 -1.33 2.60 2.10
C ALA A 16 -1.40 3.15 3.53
N GLU A 17 -1.38 2.26 4.55
CA GLU A 17 -1.37 2.66 5.96
C GLU A 17 -0.08 3.42 6.34
N ARG A 18 1.06 2.98 5.80
CA ARG A 18 2.34 3.69 5.98
C ARG A 18 2.31 5.05 5.28
N ALA A 19 1.80 5.12 4.04
CA ALA A 19 1.63 6.38 3.32
C ALA A 19 0.70 7.36 4.04
N LEU A 20 -0.37 6.86 4.70
CA LEU A 20 -1.21 7.69 5.55
C LEU A 20 -0.43 8.29 6.73
N LEU A 21 0.38 7.49 7.42
CA LEU A 21 1.20 7.99 8.53
C LEU A 21 2.15 9.09 8.08
N ASP A 22 2.79 8.93 6.92
CA ASP A 22 3.71 9.92 6.38
C ASP A 22 2.95 11.20 5.93
N LEU A 23 1.75 11.05 5.35
CA LEU A 23 0.86 12.18 5.06
C LEU A 23 0.41 12.91 6.34
N LEU A 24 -0.02 12.18 7.37
CA LEU A 24 -0.43 12.77 8.63
C LEU A 24 0.70 13.58 9.28
N LYS A 25 1.95 13.10 9.20
CA LYS A 25 3.13 13.81 9.68
C LYS A 25 3.41 15.09 8.89
N ALA A 26 3.24 15.04 7.56
CA ALA A 26 3.42 16.21 6.69
C ALA A 26 2.34 17.29 6.90
N LEU A 27 1.16 16.91 7.40
CA LEU A 27 0.03 17.82 7.66
C LEU A 27 0.08 18.49 9.05
N HIS A 28 1.17 18.33 9.81
CA HIS A 28 1.26 18.93 11.14
C HIS A 28 1.19 20.47 11.07
N SER A 29 0.14 21.05 11.63
CA SER A 29 -0.08 22.49 11.71
C SER A 29 -1.03 22.82 12.86
N GLU A 30 -0.76 23.92 13.57
CA GLU A 30 -1.65 24.42 14.62
C GLU A 30 -3.00 24.91 14.07
N LYS A 31 -3.11 25.12 12.76
CA LYS A 31 -4.35 25.54 12.08
C LYS A 31 -5.28 24.36 11.78
N LEU A 32 -4.82 23.11 11.97
CA LEU A 32 -5.55 21.88 11.64
C LEU A 32 -5.87 21.05 12.89
N GLN A 33 -7.12 20.58 13.00
CA GLN A 33 -7.54 19.52 13.90
C GLN A 33 -7.73 18.24 13.09
N ILE A 34 -6.80 17.30 13.24
CA ILE A 34 -6.80 16.06 12.46
C ILE A 34 -7.41 14.93 13.28
N SER A 35 -8.41 14.27 12.70
CA SER A 35 -9.06 13.09 13.28
C SER A 35 -8.88 11.89 12.37
N LEU A 36 -8.71 10.69 12.96
CA LEU A 36 -8.64 9.42 12.25
C LEU A 36 -9.73 8.47 12.74
N PHE A 37 -10.49 7.90 11.81
CA PHE A 37 -11.42 6.81 12.07
C PHE A 37 -11.00 5.56 11.30
N VAL A 38 -10.68 4.48 12.01
CA VAL A 38 -10.34 3.18 11.45
C VAL A 38 -11.61 2.32 11.39
N LEU A 39 -12.11 1.99 10.21
CA LEU A 39 -13.41 1.37 10.01
C LEU A 39 -13.59 0.05 10.76
N THR A 40 -12.54 -0.79 10.77
CA THR A 40 -12.54 -2.07 11.50
C THR A 40 -12.20 -1.91 12.99
N GLY A 41 -11.61 -0.78 13.39
CA GLY A 41 -11.10 -0.56 14.74
C GLY A 41 -9.92 -1.47 15.09
N GLN A 42 -9.06 -1.81 14.11
CA GLN A 42 -7.88 -2.65 14.36
C GLN A 42 -6.69 -2.36 13.46
N GLY A 43 -5.49 -2.74 13.92
CA GLY A 43 -4.23 -2.67 13.21
C GLY A 43 -3.08 -2.17 14.08
N GLU A 44 -1.87 -2.64 13.83
CA GLU A 44 -0.70 -2.42 14.68
C GLU A 44 -0.09 -1.02 14.54
N LEU A 45 -0.25 -0.38 13.37
CA LEU A 45 0.36 0.93 13.09
C LEU A 45 -0.30 2.10 13.83
N ALA A 46 -1.43 1.87 14.53
CA ALA A 46 -2.06 2.94 15.30
C ALA A 46 -1.20 3.44 16.49
N CYS A 47 -0.24 2.64 16.96
CA CYS A 47 0.72 3.09 17.97
C CYS A 47 1.75 4.09 17.45
N GLU A 48 1.92 4.20 16.12
CA GLU A 48 2.82 5.15 15.47
C GLU A 48 2.13 6.47 15.06
N LEU A 49 0.84 6.62 15.37
CA LEU A 49 0.10 7.86 15.11
C LEU A 49 0.74 9.04 15.84
N PRO A 50 0.91 10.19 15.17
CA PRO A 50 1.34 11.41 15.81
C PRO A 50 0.38 11.80 16.97
N PRO A 51 0.89 12.36 18.08
CA PRO A 51 0.07 12.66 19.27
C PRO A 51 -1.02 13.73 19.02
N TYR A 52 -0.85 14.57 17.98
CA TYR A 52 -1.86 15.56 17.59
C TYR A 52 -2.99 14.99 16.73
N VAL A 53 -2.93 13.71 16.34
CA VAL A 53 -4.01 13.05 15.60
C VAL A 53 -4.99 12.40 16.57
N ASN A 54 -6.23 12.88 16.55
CA ASN A 54 -7.29 12.34 17.39
C ASN A 54 -7.89 11.07 16.80
N ARG A 55 -7.63 9.90 17.41
CA ARG A 55 -8.25 8.64 17.01
C ARG A 55 -9.68 8.53 17.57
N LEU A 56 -10.67 8.45 16.69
CA LEU A 56 -12.10 8.46 17.06
C LEU A 56 -12.64 7.10 17.51
N ASN A 57 -11.90 6.02 17.31
CA ASN A 57 -12.35 4.68 17.71
C ASN A 57 -12.42 4.53 19.23
N ARG A 58 -13.63 4.29 19.78
CA ARG A 58 -13.83 4.00 21.22
C ARG A 58 -13.24 2.66 21.63
N GLN A 59 -13.31 1.67 20.73
CA GLN A 59 -12.68 0.35 20.89
C GLN A 59 -11.69 0.15 19.77
N TYR A 60 -10.51 -0.36 20.11
CA TYR A 60 -9.44 -0.61 19.16
C TYR A 60 -8.62 -1.83 19.57
N LYS A 61 -8.18 -2.63 18.59
CA LYS A 61 -7.30 -3.77 18.82
C LYS A 61 -6.01 -3.63 18.05
N ASP A 62 -4.89 -3.72 18.73
CA ASP A 62 -3.54 -3.70 18.12
C ASP A 62 -3.19 -5.08 17.53
N CYS A 63 -4.01 -5.56 16.60
CA CYS A 63 -3.77 -6.82 15.91
C CYS A 63 -4.02 -6.71 14.42
N SER A 64 -3.20 -7.42 13.64
CA SER A 64 -3.34 -7.49 12.19
C SER A 64 -4.60 -8.25 11.77
N VAL A 65 -5.29 -7.75 10.75
CA VAL A 65 -6.34 -8.52 10.04
C VAL A 65 -5.79 -9.82 9.41
N LEU A 66 -4.48 -9.96 9.28
CA LEU A 66 -3.83 -11.14 8.72
C LEU A 66 -3.64 -12.26 9.75
N THR A 67 -3.65 -11.93 11.05
CA THR A 67 -3.56 -12.93 12.13
C THR A 67 -4.88 -13.67 12.33
N ARG A 68 -4.82 -14.84 12.97
CA ARG A 68 -6.03 -15.61 13.31
C ARG A 68 -6.97 -14.79 14.21
N GLU A 69 -6.43 -14.13 15.23
CA GLU A 69 -7.20 -13.28 16.15
C GLU A 69 -7.86 -12.10 15.41
N GLY A 70 -7.10 -11.39 14.58
CA GLY A 70 -7.61 -10.24 13.84
C GLY A 70 -8.70 -10.62 12.82
N ARG A 71 -8.60 -11.79 12.19
CA ARG A 71 -9.66 -12.31 11.30
C ARG A 71 -10.96 -12.62 12.06
N TRP A 72 -10.85 -13.23 13.26
CA TRP A 72 -12.02 -13.46 14.10
C TRP A 72 -12.67 -12.17 14.58
N TYR A 73 -11.85 -11.17 14.95
CA TYR A 73 -12.35 -9.86 15.32
C TYR A 73 -13.08 -9.16 14.16
N LEU A 74 -12.49 -9.20 12.95
CA LEU A 74 -13.12 -8.68 11.72
C LEU A 74 -14.45 -9.39 11.44
N LEU A 75 -14.45 -10.72 11.46
CA LEU A 75 -15.66 -11.51 11.26
C LEU A 75 -16.74 -11.15 12.29
N GLY A 76 -16.38 -11.05 13.56
CA GLY A 76 -17.29 -10.60 14.62
C GLY A 76 -17.85 -9.21 14.39
N SER A 77 -17.04 -8.29 13.82
CA SER A 77 -17.49 -6.93 13.46
C SER A 77 -18.47 -6.95 12.28
N VAL A 78 -18.20 -7.77 11.25
CA VAL A 78 -19.10 -7.96 10.11
C VAL A 78 -20.44 -8.58 10.57
N LEU A 79 -20.40 -9.60 11.42
CA LEU A 79 -21.59 -10.26 11.93
C LEU A 79 -22.43 -9.31 12.80
N ARG A 80 -21.81 -8.56 13.71
CA ARG A 80 -22.51 -7.54 14.52
C ARG A 80 -23.17 -6.45 13.65
N ALA A 81 -22.47 -5.97 12.65
CA ALA A 81 -23.01 -5.01 11.69
C ALA A 81 -24.14 -5.63 10.85
N GLY A 82 -23.91 -6.81 10.30
CA GLY A 82 -24.81 -7.49 9.39
C GLY A 82 -26.09 -7.98 10.05
N VAL A 83 -25.96 -8.72 11.15
CA VAL A 83 -27.11 -9.32 11.89
C VAL A 83 -27.73 -8.30 12.83
N GLY A 84 -26.94 -7.67 13.70
CA GLY A 84 -27.43 -6.77 14.74
C GLY A 84 -28.17 -5.53 14.21
N LYS A 85 -27.89 -5.09 12.98
CA LYS A 85 -28.60 -3.98 12.30
C LYS A 85 -29.50 -4.41 11.16
N GLY A 86 -29.71 -5.72 10.96
CA GLY A 86 -30.54 -6.27 9.88
C GLY A 86 -30.01 -5.98 8.47
N LEU A 87 -28.71 -5.62 8.33
CA LEU A 87 -28.12 -5.19 7.06
C LEU A 87 -28.03 -6.33 6.06
N LEU A 88 -27.81 -7.57 6.50
CA LEU A 88 -27.78 -8.74 5.61
C LEU A 88 -29.09 -8.90 4.86
N ILE A 89 -30.24 -8.74 5.55
CA ILE A 89 -31.58 -8.84 4.93
C ILE A 89 -31.77 -7.63 4.01
N ARG A 90 -31.53 -6.42 4.52
CA ARG A 90 -31.71 -5.18 3.75
C ARG A 90 -30.86 -5.10 2.48
N ARG A 91 -29.69 -5.73 2.50
CA ARG A 91 -28.74 -5.78 1.37
C ARG A 91 -28.68 -7.12 0.67
N ALA A 92 -29.63 -8.02 0.90
CA ALA A 92 -29.63 -9.37 0.29
C ALA A 92 -29.56 -9.32 -1.24
N GLY A 93 -30.33 -8.46 -1.90
CA GLY A 93 -30.28 -8.30 -3.35
C GLY A 93 -28.92 -7.78 -3.86
N TYR A 94 -28.29 -6.86 -3.13
CA TYR A 94 -26.93 -6.38 -3.43
C TYR A 94 -25.91 -7.52 -3.30
N LEU A 95 -25.97 -8.28 -2.21
CA LEU A 95 -25.05 -9.39 -1.94
C LEU A 95 -25.18 -10.48 -3.01
N LEU A 96 -26.41 -10.93 -3.30
CA LEU A 96 -26.69 -11.97 -4.28
C LEU A 96 -26.25 -11.57 -5.69
N ARG A 97 -26.59 -10.34 -6.12
CA ARG A 97 -26.17 -9.83 -7.45
C ARG A 97 -24.66 -9.79 -7.60
N ASN A 98 -23.94 -9.30 -6.60
CA ASN A 98 -22.48 -9.18 -6.68
C ASN A 98 -21.82 -10.56 -6.55
N LEU A 99 -22.31 -11.47 -5.70
CA LEU A 99 -21.82 -12.85 -5.62
C LEU A 99 -21.98 -13.56 -6.96
N TRP A 100 -23.14 -13.44 -7.59
CA TRP A 100 -23.40 -14.01 -8.90
C TRP A 100 -22.46 -13.45 -9.98
N ALA A 101 -22.26 -12.12 -10.02
CA ALA A 101 -21.34 -11.48 -10.94
C ALA A 101 -19.87 -11.91 -10.71
N MET A 102 -19.46 -12.11 -9.46
CA MET A 102 -18.14 -12.63 -9.11
C MET A 102 -17.97 -14.08 -9.53
N ALA A 103 -19.00 -14.93 -9.33
CA ALA A 103 -19.00 -16.33 -9.75
C ALA A 103 -18.86 -16.47 -11.27
N GLN A 104 -19.59 -15.64 -12.05
CA GLN A 104 -19.45 -15.62 -13.52
C GLN A 104 -18.04 -15.26 -14.00
N LYS A 105 -17.32 -14.39 -13.26
CA LYS A 105 -15.93 -14.02 -13.55
C LYS A 105 -14.91 -15.02 -12.99
N GLY A 106 -15.34 -16.11 -12.35
CA GLY A 106 -14.46 -17.09 -11.71
C GLY A 106 -13.64 -16.55 -10.53
N ARG A 107 -14.01 -15.38 -9.98
CA ARG A 107 -13.26 -14.70 -8.92
C ARG A 107 -14.20 -14.26 -7.79
N ILE A 108 -14.41 -15.15 -6.81
CA ILE A 108 -15.24 -14.84 -5.63
C ILE A 108 -14.37 -14.12 -4.59
N GLN A 109 -14.72 -12.86 -4.27
CA GLN A 109 -14.02 -12.00 -3.30
C GLN A 109 -15.01 -11.48 -2.24
N PRO A 110 -15.34 -12.28 -1.22
CA PRO A 110 -16.36 -11.96 -0.22
C PRO A 110 -15.96 -10.74 0.64
N ASP A 111 -14.65 -10.52 0.83
CA ASP A 111 -14.10 -9.39 1.55
C ASP A 111 -14.63 -8.06 1.02
N LYS A 112 -14.77 -7.91 -0.30
CA LYS A 112 -15.29 -6.69 -0.92
C LYS A 112 -16.75 -6.41 -0.56
N LEU A 113 -17.56 -7.46 -0.39
CA LEU A 113 -18.94 -7.32 0.06
C LEU A 113 -19.02 -6.95 1.54
N CYS A 114 -18.10 -7.47 2.36
CA CYS A 114 -18.02 -7.14 3.78
C CYS A 114 -17.74 -5.65 4.02
N TRP A 115 -16.98 -4.98 3.15
CA TRP A 115 -16.70 -3.55 3.30
C TRP A 115 -17.97 -2.69 3.27
N ARG A 116 -18.95 -3.02 2.43
CA ARG A 116 -20.25 -2.30 2.40
C ARG A 116 -21.02 -2.51 3.70
N ILE A 117 -21.08 -3.72 4.19
CA ILE A 117 -21.76 -4.07 5.46
C ILE A 117 -21.09 -3.34 6.64
N LEU A 118 -19.75 -3.35 6.69
CA LEU A 118 -19.00 -2.64 7.74
C LEU A 118 -19.24 -1.13 7.69
N ALA A 119 -19.16 -0.53 6.51
CA ALA A 119 -19.37 0.91 6.34
C ALA A 119 -20.76 1.36 6.78
N GLU A 120 -21.81 0.63 6.39
CA GLU A 120 -23.18 0.93 6.78
C GLU A 120 -23.46 0.59 8.26
N GLY A 121 -22.76 -0.42 8.79
CA GLY A 121 -22.87 -0.82 10.19
C GLY A 121 -22.06 0.03 11.17
N ALA A 122 -21.08 0.78 10.68
CA ALA A 122 -20.25 1.63 11.53
C ALA A 122 -21.05 2.75 12.22
N PRO A 123 -20.62 3.25 13.39
CA PRO A 123 -21.29 4.37 14.07
C PRO A 123 -21.24 5.62 13.18
N ALA A 124 -22.31 6.43 13.23
CA ALA A 124 -22.30 7.73 12.60
C ALA A 124 -21.49 8.72 13.43
N LEU A 125 -20.61 9.47 12.80
CA LEU A 125 -19.93 10.60 13.42
C LEU A 125 -20.89 11.78 13.45
N GLN A 126 -21.05 12.40 14.63
CA GLN A 126 -21.98 13.52 14.83
C GLN A 126 -21.37 14.84 14.36
N GLU A 127 -20.07 14.92 14.39
CA GLU A 127 -19.30 16.11 14.05
C GLU A 127 -19.32 16.37 12.53
N GLU A 128 -19.30 17.64 12.15
CA GLU A 128 -19.12 18.09 10.78
C GLU A 128 -17.66 18.49 10.56
N TYR A 129 -17.11 18.11 9.40
CA TYR A 129 -15.71 18.34 9.03
C TYR A 129 -15.60 19.32 7.87
N ASP A 130 -14.50 20.07 7.83
CA ASP A 130 -14.21 20.92 6.65
C ASP A 130 -13.81 20.05 5.46
N LEU A 131 -13.02 18.98 5.70
CA LEU A 131 -12.68 17.98 4.71
C LEU A 131 -12.73 16.57 5.33
N ALA A 132 -13.41 15.65 4.68
CA ALA A 132 -13.39 14.23 5.01
C ALA A 132 -12.71 13.43 3.89
N VAL A 133 -11.72 12.64 4.25
CA VAL A 133 -10.86 11.90 3.32
C VAL A 133 -11.04 10.40 3.54
N ALA A 134 -11.52 9.70 2.52
CA ALA A 134 -11.46 8.25 2.45
C ALA A 134 -10.08 7.85 1.93
N TYR A 135 -9.21 7.32 2.78
CA TYR A 135 -7.82 7.03 2.42
C TYR A 135 -7.61 5.66 1.79
N LEU A 136 -8.67 4.90 1.58
CA LEU A 136 -8.68 3.66 0.81
C LEU A 136 -10.00 3.48 0.08
N GLU A 137 -9.94 2.81 -1.06
CA GLU A 137 -11.11 2.35 -1.78
C GLU A 137 -11.94 1.35 -0.95
N GLY A 138 -13.19 1.16 -1.33
CA GLY A 138 -14.12 0.25 -0.66
C GLY A 138 -14.70 0.82 0.63
N GLY A 139 -14.45 0.18 1.78
CA GLY A 139 -15.10 0.50 3.05
C GLY A 139 -14.99 1.95 3.47
N ALA A 140 -13.78 2.52 3.46
CA ALA A 140 -13.56 3.91 3.82
C ALA A 140 -14.29 4.86 2.87
N THR A 141 -14.24 4.60 1.54
CA THR A 141 -14.95 5.41 0.55
C THR A 141 -16.46 5.34 0.74
N TYR A 142 -17.02 4.15 0.98
CA TYR A 142 -18.45 4.00 1.26
C TYR A 142 -18.88 4.74 2.51
N TYR A 143 -18.08 4.66 3.57
CA TYR A 143 -18.37 5.32 4.83
C TYR A 143 -18.33 6.84 4.70
N VAL A 144 -17.28 7.40 4.10
CA VAL A 144 -17.16 8.86 3.88
C VAL A 144 -18.28 9.36 2.98
N ALA A 145 -18.57 8.67 1.88
CA ALA A 145 -19.61 9.06 0.95
C ALA A 145 -20.99 9.11 1.61
N ASP A 146 -21.35 8.09 2.41
CA ASP A 146 -22.72 7.83 2.84
C ASP A 146 -23.01 8.26 4.29
N ARG A 147 -21.99 8.35 5.16
CA ARG A 147 -22.18 8.46 6.62
C ARG A 147 -21.49 9.66 7.26
N VAL A 148 -20.57 10.34 6.58
CA VAL A 148 -19.84 11.48 7.13
C VAL A 148 -20.46 12.79 6.67
N LYS A 149 -20.61 13.74 7.59
CA LYS A 149 -20.97 15.13 7.30
C LYS A 149 -19.69 15.93 7.09
N ALA A 150 -19.51 16.51 5.91
CA ALA A 150 -18.35 17.34 5.61
C ALA A 150 -18.69 18.35 4.50
N LYS A 151 -18.02 19.51 4.51
CA LYS A 151 -18.15 20.54 3.46
C LYS A 151 -17.59 20.04 2.13
N LYS A 152 -16.45 19.32 2.18
CA LYS A 152 -15.85 18.64 1.03
C LYS A 152 -15.48 17.21 1.39
N LYS A 153 -15.55 16.32 0.40
CA LYS A 153 -15.17 14.91 0.54
C LYS A 153 -14.15 14.53 -0.52
N ALA A 154 -13.06 13.89 -0.11
CA ALA A 154 -12.05 13.35 -1.00
C ALA A 154 -11.92 11.84 -0.82
N ALA A 155 -11.48 11.12 -1.86
CA ALA A 155 -11.19 9.71 -1.80
C ALA A 155 -9.84 9.41 -2.45
N PHE A 156 -9.08 8.47 -1.86
CA PHE A 156 -7.86 7.92 -2.43
C PHE A 156 -8.12 6.54 -3.02
N VAL A 157 -7.49 6.26 -4.14
CA VAL A 157 -7.47 4.95 -4.82
C VAL A 157 -6.02 4.51 -4.94
N HIS A 158 -5.69 3.39 -4.28
CA HIS A 158 -4.31 2.91 -4.16
C HIS A 158 -3.98 1.71 -5.07
N ILE A 159 -4.97 1.15 -5.76
CA ILE A 159 -4.82 -0.07 -6.55
C ILE A 159 -5.39 0.08 -7.95
N SER A 160 -4.95 -0.76 -8.87
CA SER A 160 -5.60 -0.91 -10.17
C SER A 160 -7.05 -1.39 -9.97
N TYR A 161 -8.00 -0.48 -10.16
CA TYR A 161 -9.37 -0.59 -9.67
C TYR A 161 -10.12 -1.82 -10.22
N ALA A 162 -10.17 -1.93 -11.54
CA ALA A 162 -10.85 -3.03 -12.21
C ALA A 162 -10.13 -4.39 -11.99
N GLN A 163 -8.80 -4.39 -12.06
CA GLN A 163 -7.98 -5.60 -11.86
C GLN A 163 -8.12 -6.14 -10.44
N ALA A 164 -8.27 -5.25 -9.45
CA ALA A 164 -8.55 -5.64 -8.07
C ALA A 164 -9.99 -6.12 -7.84
N GLY A 165 -10.86 -6.07 -8.86
CA GLY A 165 -12.23 -6.57 -8.81
C GLY A 165 -13.23 -5.58 -8.23
N TYR A 166 -12.91 -4.28 -8.17
CA TYR A 166 -13.87 -3.22 -7.88
C TYR A 166 -14.67 -2.83 -9.13
N GLY A 167 -15.80 -2.16 -8.94
CA GLY A 167 -16.65 -1.68 -10.02
C GLY A 167 -17.98 -1.14 -9.52
N ARG A 168 -18.75 -0.55 -10.45
CA ARG A 168 -20.00 0.20 -10.18
C ARG A 168 -21.01 -0.56 -9.35
N ALA A 169 -21.14 -1.88 -9.56
CA ALA A 169 -22.12 -2.70 -8.83
C ALA A 169 -21.76 -2.82 -7.33
N LEU A 170 -20.48 -2.85 -6.99
CA LEU A 170 -20.00 -2.87 -5.60
C LEU A 170 -20.12 -1.49 -4.95
N ASP A 171 -19.81 -0.45 -5.70
CA ASP A 171 -19.68 0.91 -5.19
C ASP A 171 -21.00 1.61 -4.97
N LEU A 172 -22.08 1.19 -5.64
CA LEU A 172 -23.40 1.83 -5.60
C LEU A 172 -23.29 3.35 -5.81
N ASP A 173 -22.47 3.73 -6.79
CA ASP A 173 -22.23 5.13 -7.19
C ASP A 173 -21.77 6.06 -6.05
N CYS A 174 -21.00 5.54 -5.09
CA CYS A 174 -20.49 6.30 -3.95
C CYS A 174 -19.63 7.50 -4.39
N TYR A 175 -18.85 7.34 -5.47
CA TYR A 175 -17.97 8.39 -5.99
C TYR A 175 -18.71 9.63 -6.50
N ARG A 176 -20.01 9.54 -6.80
CA ARG A 176 -20.84 10.71 -7.10
C ARG A 176 -20.85 11.73 -5.95
N ARG A 177 -20.77 11.25 -4.70
CA ARG A 177 -20.78 12.07 -3.48
C ARG A 177 -19.38 12.44 -2.98
N ILE A 178 -18.36 12.21 -3.78
CA ILE A 178 -16.97 12.59 -3.53
C ILE A 178 -16.65 13.79 -4.44
N ASP A 179 -16.12 14.85 -3.87
CA ASP A 179 -15.80 16.09 -4.59
C ASP A 179 -14.49 15.98 -5.34
N HIS A 180 -13.50 15.23 -4.79
CA HIS A 180 -12.19 15.03 -5.42
C HIS A 180 -11.67 13.61 -5.21
N ILE A 181 -11.05 13.03 -6.24
CA ILE A 181 -10.49 11.68 -6.21
C ILE A 181 -9.00 11.77 -6.49
N PHE A 182 -8.20 11.24 -5.57
CA PHE A 182 -6.76 11.09 -5.74
C PHE A 182 -6.41 9.66 -6.07
N THR A 183 -5.58 9.47 -7.08
CA THR A 183 -4.96 8.17 -7.41
C THR A 183 -3.46 8.24 -7.12
N VAL A 184 -2.85 7.12 -6.73
CA VAL A 184 -1.44 7.14 -6.31
C VAL A 184 -0.44 7.11 -7.47
N SER A 185 -0.91 6.87 -8.68
CA SER A 185 -0.13 6.90 -9.93
C SER A 185 -1.02 7.20 -11.14
N ASP A 186 -0.41 7.51 -12.27
CA ASP A 186 -1.12 7.73 -13.53
C ASP A 186 -1.81 6.43 -14.02
N GLU A 187 -1.17 5.27 -13.87
CA GLU A 187 -1.78 3.98 -14.18
C GLU A 187 -3.06 3.73 -13.36
N VAL A 188 -3.01 3.98 -12.04
CA VAL A 188 -4.20 3.82 -11.18
C VAL A 188 -5.30 4.78 -11.63
N ARG A 189 -4.94 5.98 -12.08
CA ARG A 189 -5.89 6.95 -12.62
C ARG A 189 -6.55 6.43 -13.90
N GLU A 190 -5.77 5.93 -14.85
CA GLU A 190 -6.29 5.36 -16.11
C GLU A 190 -7.26 4.20 -15.82
N HIS A 191 -6.85 3.21 -15.04
CA HIS A 191 -7.71 2.07 -14.70
C HIS A 191 -8.96 2.45 -13.88
N PHE A 192 -8.90 3.53 -13.08
CA PHE A 192 -10.07 4.06 -12.40
C PHE A 192 -11.02 4.71 -13.41
N LEU A 193 -10.51 5.49 -14.35
CA LEU A 193 -11.29 6.16 -15.39
C LEU A 193 -11.84 5.22 -16.46
N GLU A 194 -11.26 4.04 -16.66
CA GLU A 194 -11.91 2.98 -17.45
C GLU A 194 -13.27 2.57 -16.86
N VAL A 195 -13.40 2.57 -15.53
CA VAL A 195 -14.65 2.26 -14.84
C VAL A 195 -15.55 3.48 -14.70
N TYR A 196 -14.95 4.66 -14.50
CA TYR A 196 -15.63 5.93 -14.19
C TYR A 196 -15.14 7.09 -15.07
N PRO A 197 -15.31 7.05 -16.39
CA PRO A 197 -14.82 8.11 -17.29
C PRO A 197 -15.42 9.49 -16.98
N GLU A 198 -16.65 9.54 -16.44
CA GLU A 198 -17.35 10.77 -16.07
C GLU A 198 -16.67 11.55 -14.91
N TYR A 199 -15.80 10.92 -14.15
CA TYR A 199 -15.11 11.57 -13.02
C TYR A 199 -13.72 12.11 -13.36
N GLY A 200 -13.33 12.14 -14.64
CA GLY A 200 -12.02 12.61 -15.08
C GLY A 200 -11.67 14.02 -14.61
N SER A 201 -12.64 14.94 -14.60
CA SER A 201 -12.43 16.34 -14.19
C SER A 201 -12.15 16.52 -12.70
N LYS A 202 -12.50 15.55 -11.85
CA LYS A 202 -12.28 15.59 -10.40
C LYS A 202 -11.28 14.53 -9.94
N THR A 203 -10.54 13.89 -10.86
CA THR A 203 -9.56 12.85 -10.56
C THR A 203 -8.16 13.34 -10.92
N SER A 204 -7.26 13.40 -9.93
CA SER A 204 -5.86 13.77 -10.10
C SER A 204 -4.92 12.78 -9.42
N VAL A 205 -3.63 12.88 -9.72
CA VAL A 205 -2.60 12.02 -9.15
C VAL A 205 -1.99 12.65 -7.91
N PHE A 206 -1.96 11.88 -6.83
CA PHE A 206 -1.28 12.20 -5.58
C PHE A 206 -0.24 11.11 -5.30
N HIS A 207 1.01 11.37 -5.59
CA HIS A 207 2.08 10.45 -5.26
C HIS A 207 2.29 10.37 -3.74
N ASN A 208 2.39 9.15 -3.21
CA ASN A 208 2.68 8.94 -1.79
C ASN A 208 3.93 9.71 -1.38
N LEU A 209 3.87 10.36 -0.22
CA LEU A 209 5.02 11.03 0.38
C LEU A 209 5.98 9.97 0.93
N VAL A 210 7.26 10.14 0.65
CA VAL A 210 8.33 9.25 1.14
C VAL A 210 9.37 10.09 1.85
N ASP A 211 9.44 9.95 3.16
CA ASP A 211 10.44 10.60 4.00
C ASP A 211 11.76 9.83 3.92
N ARG A 212 12.64 10.27 3.00
CA ARG A 212 13.96 9.65 2.77
C ARG A 212 14.85 9.73 4.00
N ASP A 213 14.88 10.88 4.68
CA ASP A 213 15.78 11.07 5.81
C ASP A 213 15.38 10.19 7.00
N ARG A 214 14.06 10.04 7.22
CA ARG A 214 13.54 9.08 8.17
C ARG A 214 13.94 7.65 7.80
N ILE A 215 13.80 7.26 6.54
CA ILE A 215 14.20 5.93 6.06
C ILE A 215 15.70 5.69 6.29
N CYS A 216 16.54 6.67 5.92
CA CYS A 216 17.99 6.59 6.11
C CYS A 216 18.37 6.51 7.60
N ARG A 217 17.72 7.27 8.46
CA ARG A 217 17.93 7.20 9.92
C ARG A 217 17.53 5.84 10.48
N LEU A 218 16.32 5.36 10.18
CA LEU A 218 15.83 4.07 10.63
C LEU A 218 16.65 2.89 10.11
N ALA A 219 17.29 3.03 8.94
CA ALA A 219 18.20 2.03 8.40
C ALA A 219 19.48 1.86 9.24
N GLN A 220 19.84 2.86 10.06
CA GLN A 220 20.95 2.76 11.00
C GLN A 220 20.56 2.09 12.33
N GLU A 221 19.26 1.95 12.59
CA GLU A 221 18.74 1.37 13.83
C GLU A 221 18.61 -0.15 13.68
N GLY A 222 19.58 -0.90 14.19
CA GLY A 222 19.63 -2.37 14.15
C GLY A 222 20.56 -2.95 13.10
N THR A 223 20.69 -4.27 13.11
CA THR A 223 21.71 -5.01 12.35
C THR A 223 21.22 -5.58 11.01
N GLY A 224 19.90 -5.65 10.79
CA GLY A 224 19.33 -6.33 9.61
C GLY A 224 19.43 -7.84 9.75
N PHE A 225 20.16 -8.49 8.81
CA PHE A 225 20.39 -9.93 8.86
C PHE A 225 21.37 -10.29 9.99
N THR A 226 21.01 -11.31 10.75
CA THR A 226 21.83 -11.81 11.89
C THR A 226 22.45 -13.17 11.64
N ASP A 227 22.18 -13.75 10.48
CA ASP A 227 22.78 -15.02 10.08
C ASP A 227 24.22 -14.84 9.56
N ALA A 228 25.05 -15.88 9.73
CA ALA A 228 26.43 -15.90 9.26
C ALA A 228 26.54 -16.26 7.77
N PHE A 229 25.57 -15.84 6.94
CA PHE A 229 25.59 -16.16 5.52
C PHE A 229 26.63 -15.29 4.79
N SER A 230 27.50 -15.97 4.03
CA SER A 230 28.46 -15.35 3.11
C SER A 230 28.02 -15.64 1.68
N GLY A 231 27.55 -14.64 0.98
CA GLY A 231 27.01 -14.73 -0.39
C GLY A 231 26.07 -13.57 -0.68
N VAL A 232 25.40 -13.61 -1.82
CA VAL A 232 24.49 -12.56 -2.26
C VAL A 232 23.15 -12.65 -1.51
N ARG A 233 22.77 -11.57 -0.83
CA ARG A 233 21.49 -11.41 -0.13
C ARG A 233 20.49 -10.68 -1.00
N ILE A 234 19.45 -11.38 -1.42
CA ILE A 234 18.29 -10.79 -2.10
C ILE A 234 17.22 -10.48 -1.06
N LEU A 235 16.63 -9.29 -1.13
CA LEU A 235 15.51 -8.87 -0.31
C LEU A 235 14.27 -8.63 -1.14
N THR A 236 13.12 -9.09 -0.64
CA THR A 236 11.78 -8.66 -1.08
C THR A 236 10.97 -8.26 0.15
N VAL A 237 10.26 -7.15 0.07
CA VAL A 237 9.35 -6.68 1.13
C VAL A 237 7.94 -6.55 0.57
N GLY A 238 6.98 -7.25 1.18
CA GLY A 238 5.61 -7.21 0.71
C GLY A 238 4.71 -8.29 1.31
N ARG A 239 3.40 -8.07 1.21
CA ARG A 239 2.38 -9.03 1.70
C ARG A 239 2.43 -10.34 0.92
N LEU A 240 2.26 -11.47 1.60
CA LEU A 240 2.21 -12.80 0.97
C LEU A 240 0.83 -13.02 0.34
N THR A 241 0.60 -12.40 -0.82
CA THR A 241 -0.65 -12.41 -1.59
C THR A 241 -0.41 -12.88 -3.03
N PRO A 242 -1.44 -13.32 -3.77
CA PRO A 242 -1.30 -13.73 -5.17
C PRO A 242 -0.72 -12.64 -6.08
N GLN A 243 -0.97 -11.37 -5.77
CA GLN A 243 -0.43 -10.22 -6.50
C GLN A 243 1.09 -10.24 -6.54
N LYS A 244 1.76 -10.57 -5.41
CA LYS A 244 3.21 -10.49 -5.23
C LYS A 244 4.00 -11.68 -5.79
N ARG A 245 3.35 -12.58 -6.47
CA ARG A 245 3.92 -13.66 -7.29
C ARG A 245 5.16 -14.34 -6.67
N TYR A 246 5.12 -14.60 -5.36
CA TYR A 246 6.18 -15.36 -4.68
C TYR A 246 6.37 -16.78 -5.23
N ASP A 247 5.36 -17.33 -5.88
CA ASP A 247 5.44 -18.58 -6.64
C ASP A 247 6.54 -18.53 -7.71
N VAL A 248 6.60 -17.42 -8.46
CA VAL A 248 7.61 -17.17 -9.50
C VAL A 248 9.00 -16.94 -8.86
N ALA A 249 9.08 -16.16 -7.78
CA ALA A 249 10.31 -15.88 -7.07
C ALA A 249 10.96 -17.17 -6.50
N ILE A 250 10.16 -18.08 -5.92
CA ILE A 250 10.62 -19.36 -5.39
C ILE A 250 11.16 -20.25 -6.53
N GLU A 251 10.47 -20.31 -7.67
CA GLU A 251 10.96 -21.07 -8.84
C GLU A 251 12.23 -20.48 -9.44
N ALA A 252 12.35 -19.14 -9.49
CA ALA A 252 13.58 -18.46 -9.89
C ALA A 252 14.74 -18.80 -8.93
N MET A 253 14.49 -18.85 -7.61
CA MET A 253 15.50 -19.26 -6.63
C MET A 253 15.95 -20.72 -6.82
N ALA A 254 15.02 -21.63 -7.18
CA ALA A 254 15.38 -23.01 -7.47
C ALA A 254 16.35 -23.11 -8.66
N ARG A 255 16.18 -22.27 -9.69
CA ARG A 255 17.10 -22.17 -10.83
C ARG A 255 18.44 -21.54 -10.42
N LEU A 256 18.40 -20.43 -9.67
CA LEU A 256 19.61 -19.76 -9.16
C LEU A 256 20.49 -20.70 -8.35
N LYS A 257 19.91 -21.56 -7.52
CA LYS A 257 20.65 -22.56 -6.73
C LYS A 257 21.47 -23.52 -7.60
N GLN A 258 21.05 -23.76 -8.84
CA GLN A 258 21.71 -24.68 -9.77
C GLN A 258 22.78 -23.99 -10.63
N CYS A 259 22.64 -22.70 -10.94
CA CYS A 259 23.47 -22.04 -11.95
C CYS A 259 24.26 -20.83 -11.42
N SER A 260 24.02 -20.36 -10.19
CA SER A 260 24.75 -19.22 -9.64
C SER A 260 26.19 -19.58 -9.31
N PRO A 261 27.20 -18.77 -9.72
CA PRO A 261 28.61 -18.98 -9.38
C PRO A 261 28.92 -18.73 -7.90
N VAL A 262 28.03 -18.06 -7.17
CA VAL A 262 28.17 -17.73 -5.75
C VAL A 262 26.92 -18.16 -4.97
N PRO A 263 27.05 -18.42 -3.66
CA PRO A 263 25.88 -18.69 -2.83
C PRO A 263 24.89 -17.51 -2.86
N VAL A 264 23.59 -17.81 -3.02
CA VAL A 264 22.52 -16.82 -3.00
C VAL A 264 21.50 -17.18 -1.94
N ARG A 265 21.00 -16.20 -1.21
CA ARG A 265 19.89 -16.38 -0.28
C ARG A 265 18.87 -15.26 -0.44
N TRP A 266 17.61 -15.66 -0.54
CA TRP A 266 16.48 -14.75 -0.74
C TRP A 266 15.67 -14.62 0.53
N TYR A 267 15.54 -13.42 1.05
CA TYR A 267 14.80 -13.10 2.26
C TYR A 267 13.54 -12.32 1.91
N VAL A 268 12.43 -12.72 2.51
CA VAL A 268 11.14 -12.06 2.33
C VAL A 268 10.64 -11.52 3.65
N LEU A 269 10.45 -10.21 3.73
CA LEU A 269 9.78 -9.57 4.86
C LEU A 269 8.32 -9.34 4.54
N GLY A 270 7.42 -9.99 5.28
CA GLY A 270 5.98 -9.84 5.13
C GLY A 270 5.21 -11.05 5.63
N GLU A 271 3.90 -10.86 5.70
CA GLU A 271 2.92 -11.88 6.07
C GLU A 271 1.74 -11.88 5.11
N GLY A 272 0.98 -12.97 5.09
CA GLY A 272 -0.22 -13.04 4.27
C GLY A 272 -0.84 -14.42 4.17
N ALA A 273 -1.97 -14.49 3.47
CA ALA A 273 -2.78 -15.70 3.36
C ALA A 273 -2.05 -16.88 2.68
N LEU A 274 -1.06 -16.59 1.84
CA LEU A 274 -0.32 -17.62 1.10
C LEU A 274 0.83 -18.26 1.87
N ARG A 275 1.14 -17.82 3.12
CA ARG A 275 2.33 -18.29 3.86
C ARG A 275 2.46 -19.81 3.85
N GLY A 276 1.43 -20.55 4.27
CA GLY A 276 1.48 -22.01 4.33
C GLY A 276 1.71 -22.69 2.98
N GLN A 277 1.11 -22.15 1.91
CA GLN A 277 1.32 -22.67 0.54
C GLN A 277 2.76 -22.40 0.05
N LEU A 278 3.30 -21.22 0.33
CA LEU A 278 4.66 -20.86 -0.03
C LEU A 278 5.69 -21.70 0.75
N GLU A 279 5.48 -21.91 2.05
CA GLU A 279 6.33 -22.79 2.86
C GLU A 279 6.33 -24.24 2.35
N GLN A 280 5.16 -24.73 1.91
CA GLN A 280 5.07 -26.05 1.30
C GLN A 280 5.83 -26.13 -0.02
N LYS A 281 5.73 -25.10 -0.88
CA LYS A 281 6.47 -25.01 -2.14
C LYS A 281 7.99 -24.94 -1.91
N ILE A 282 8.44 -24.13 -0.94
CA ILE A 282 9.85 -24.02 -0.53
C ILE A 282 10.40 -25.39 -0.12
N ARG A 283 9.68 -26.12 0.74
CA ARG A 283 10.07 -27.48 1.16
C ARG A 283 10.13 -28.48 0.00
N HIS A 284 9.11 -28.43 -0.87
CA HIS A 284 9.06 -29.32 -2.04
C HIS A 284 10.25 -29.16 -2.97
N LEU A 285 10.79 -27.94 -3.08
CA LEU A 285 11.95 -27.60 -3.90
C LEU A 285 13.29 -27.66 -3.14
N GLY A 286 13.30 -28.03 -1.85
CA GLY A 286 14.49 -28.12 -1.03
C GLY A 286 15.21 -26.77 -0.83
N LEU A 287 14.43 -25.69 -0.66
CA LEU A 287 14.93 -24.30 -0.58
C LEU A 287 14.86 -23.69 0.82
N GLU A 288 14.65 -24.48 1.88
CA GLU A 288 14.40 -23.97 3.24
C GLU A 288 15.57 -23.09 3.76
N LYS A 289 16.80 -23.37 3.30
CA LYS A 289 17.99 -22.58 3.66
C LYS A 289 18.22 -21.38 2.74
N ASP A 290 17.64 -21.40 1.53
CA ASP A 290 17.97 -20.48 0.45
C ASP A 290 16.86 -19.45 0.20
N PHE A 291 15.60 -19.76 0.57
CA PHE A 291 14.45 -18.85 0.47
C PHE A 291 13.70 -18.74 1.80
N GLN A 292 13.85 -17.62 2.51
CA GLN A 292 13.41 -17.48 3.88
C GLN A 292 12.23 -16.48 4.03
N LEU A 293 11.08 -16.95 4.54
CA LEU A 293 9.94 -16.12 4.91
C LEU A 293 10.13 -15.61 6.35
N MET A 294 10.64 -14.38 6.49
CA MET A 294 11.08 -13.79 7.75
C MET A 294 9.94 -13.22 8.62
N GLY A 295 8.70 -13.17 8.08
CA GLY A 295 7.59 -12.49 8.75
C GLY A 295 7.68 -10.96 8.67
N VAL A 296 6.76 -10.28 9.37
CA VAL A 296 6.75 -8.81 9.44
C VAL A 296 7.89 -8.32 10.31
N ARG A 297 8.55 -7.24 9.89
CA ARG A 297 9.51 -6.48 10.70
C ARG A 297 9.00 -5.05 10.88
N LYS A 298 8.96 -4.56 12.12
CA LYS A 298 8.55 -3.17 12.43
C LYS A 298 9.43 -2.16 11.71
N ASN A 299 10.74 -2.38 11.75
CA ASN A 299 11.72 -1.61 11.00
C ASN A 299 12.37 -2.52 9.94
N PRO A 300 11.96 -2.44 8.66
CA PRO A 300 12.54 -3.23 7.58
C PRO A 300 13.85 -2.62 7.03
N TYR A 301 14.13 -1.36 7.30
CA TYR A 301 15.19 -0.60 6.63
C TYR A 301 16.62 -1.11 6.89
N PRO A 302 16.99 -1.66 8.05
CA PRO A 302 18.29 -2.33 8.23
C PRO A 302 18.50 -3.51 7.27
N TYR A 303 17.40 -4.22 6.91
CA TYR A 303 17.48 -5.31 5.92
C TYR A 303 17.69 -4.78 4.51
N TYR A 304 17.00 -3.70 4.12
CA TYR A 304 17.28 -3.00 2.86
C TYR A 304 18.74 -2.55 2.80
N ARG A 305 19.24 -1.89 3.85
CA ARG A 305 20.63 -1.45 3.90
C ARG A 305 21.62 -2.60 3.70
N SER A 306 21.33 -3.77 4.27
CA SER A 306 22.25 -4.91 4.33
C SER A 306 22.04 -5.91 3.19
N CYS A 307 21.04 -5.77 2.32
CA CYS A 307 20.90 -6.61 1.13
C CYS A 307 21.80 -6.12 0.00
N ASP A 308 22.17 -7.03 -0.89
CA ASP A 308 22.92 -6.73 -2.11
C ASP A 308 21.97 -6.33 -3.25
N LEU A 309 20.83 -7.02 -3.37
CA LEU A 309 19.81 -6.80 -4.39
C LEU A 309 18.42 -6.68 -3.75
N TYR A 310 17.61 -5.74 -4.22
CA TYR A 310 16.19 -5.71 -3.94
C TYR A 310 15.42 -6.23 -5.15
N VAL A 311 14.63 -7.29 -4.98
CA VAL A 311 13.84 -7.89 -6.06
C VAL A 311 12.35 -7.74 -5.77
N HIS A 312 11.59 -7.25 -6.74
CA HIS A 312 10.16 -6.99 -6.64
C HIS A 312 9.37 -7.76 -7.70
N ALA A 313 9.08 -9.04 -7.44
CA ALA A 313 8.23 -9.85 -8.31
C ALA A 313 6.75 -9.55 -8.01
N THR A 314 6.02 -9.00 -9.00
CA THR A 314 4.59 -8.67 -8.86
C THR A 314 3.87 -8.83 -10.19
N GLY A 315 2.59 -9.21 -10.17
CA GLY A 315 1.76 -9.30 -11.37
C GLY A 315 1.18 -7.95 -11.79
N PHE A 316 0.93 -7.08 -10.83
CA PHE A 316 0.46 -5.71 -11.03
C PHE A 316 0.78 -4.87 -9.79
N GLU A 317 1.01 -3.60 -9.98
CA GLU A 317 1.32 -2.65 -8.91
C GLU A 317 0.72 -1.28 -9.27
N GLY A 318 0.35 -0.51 -8.27
CA GLY A 318 0.14 0.91 -8.45
C GLY A 318 1.50 1.64 -8.39
N LYS A 319 1.78 2.33 -7.28
CA LYS A 319 3.12 2.87 -7.00
C LYS A 319 3.67 2.20 -5.74
N SER A 320 4.66 1.31 -5.92
CA SER A 320 5.19 0.50 -4.82
C SER A 320 6.04 1.33 -3.85
N LEU A 321 5.59 1.47 -2.61
CA LEU A 321 6.41 2.07 -1.55
C LEU A 321 7.68 1.26 -1.28
N ALA A 322 7.62 -0.05 -1.39
CA ALA A 322 8.79 -0.91 -1.16
C ALA A 322 9.91 -0.68 -2.20
N ILE A 323 9.54 -0.35 -3.46
CA ILE A 323 10.51 0.11 -4.47
C ILE A 323 11.05 1.50 -4.09
N GLN A 324 10.21 2.43 -3.66
CA GLN A 324 10.64 3.77 -3.23
C GLN A 324 11.56 3.72 -2.00
N GLU A 325 11.31 2.80 -1.07
CA GLU A 325 12.19 2.54 0.09
C GLU A 325 13.56 2.01 -0.35
N ALA A 326 13.59 1.07 -1.31
CA ALA A 326 14.83 0.59 -1.91
C ALA A 326 15.60 1.69 -2.64
N GLN A 327 14.89 2.54 -3.39
CA GLN A 327 15.46 3.72 -4.06
C GLN A 327 16.03 4.73 -3.05
N ALA A 328 15.30 5.03 -1.97
CA ALA A 328 15.76 5.92 -0.89
C ALA A 328 17.09 5.45 -0.28
N LEU A 329 17.30 4.15 -0.18
CA LEU A 329 18.51 3.53 0.37
C LEU A 329 19.57 3.17 -0.70
N GLY A 330 19.35 3.60 -1.95
CA GLY A 330 20.31 3.42 -3.05
C GLY A 330 20.56 1.95 -3.40
N LYS A 331 19.54 1.08 -3.27
CA LYS A 331 19.69 -0.33 -3.57
C LYS A 331 19.59 -0.63 -5.06
N PRO A 332 20.38 -1.58 -5.60
CA PRO A 332 20.15 -2.16 -6.90
C PRO A 332 18.75 -2.82 -6.93
N ILE A 333 17.93 -2.47 -7.92
CA ILE A 333 16.54 -2.93 -8.00
C ILE A 333 16.33 -3.74 -9.26
N LEU A 334 15.77 -4.94 -9.11
CA LEU A 334 15.16 -5.72 -10.17
C LEU A 334 13.65 -5.83 -9.90
N ALA A 335 12.82 -5.49 -10.86
CA ALA A 335 11.38 -5.68 -10.74
C ALA A 335 10.80 -6.37 -11.97
N THR A 336 9.66 -7.03 -11.79
CA THR A 336 8.91 -7.55 -12.92
C THR A 336 8.27 -6.42 -13.72
N ASP A 337 8.19 -6.62 -15.02
CA ASP A 337 7.73 -5.61 -15.96
C ASP A 337 6.20 -5.48 -15.94
N CYS A 338 5.72 -4.53 -15.15
CA CYS A 338 4.34 -4.06 -15.14
C CYS A 338 4.31 -2.53 -15.13
N ILE A 339 3.17 -1.94 -15.50
CA ILE A 339 3.06 -0.48 -15.71
C ILE A 339 3.52 0.29 -14.47
N GLY A 340 3.04 -0.03 -13.27
CA GLY A 340 3.42 0.66 -12.04
C GLY A 340 4.92 0.53 -11.68
N ASN A 341 5.60 -0.53 -12.12
CA ASN A 341 7.04 -0.65 -11.95
C ASN A 341 7.80 0.18 -13.01
N ARG A 342 7.28 0.26 -14.26
CA ARG A 342 7.84 1.12 -15.31
C ARG A 342 7.80 2.61 -14.96
N GLU A 343 6.79 3.06 -14.21
CA GLU A 343 6.75 4.45 -13.71
C GLU A 343 7.86 4.74 -12.69
N GLN A 344 8.36 3.71 -12.00
CA GLN A 344 9.34 3.87 -10.94
C GLN A 344 10.77 3.54 -11.36
N ILE A 345 10.94 2.65 -12.35
CA ILE A 345 12.24 2.13 -12.77
C ILE A 345 12.46 2.41 -14.26
N ARG A 346 13.54 3.10 -14.58
CA ARG A 346 14.03 3.25 -15.95
C ARG A 346 15.05 2.16 -16.22
N GLN A 347 14.72 1.30 -17.19
CA GLN A 347 15.55 0.16 -17.61
C GLN A 347 17.00 0.61 -17.88
N ASP A 348 17.96 -0.10 -17.29
CA ASP A 348 19.41 0.12 -17.42
C ASP A 348 19.91 1.51 -17.01
N VAL A 349 19.07 2.30 -16.31
CA VAL A 349 19.43 3.61 -15.79
C VAL A 349 19.46 3.61 -14.27
N ASP A 350 18.37 3.21 -13.63
CA ASP A 350 18.23 3.23 -12.17
C ASP A 350 17.65 1.93 -11.60
N GLY A 351 17.64 0.88 -12.42
CA GLY A 351 17.23 -0.48 -12.08
C GLY A 351 16.99 -1.30 -13.32
N ARG A 352 16.52 -2.52 -13.16
CA ARG A 352 16.20 -3.44 -14.24
C ARG A 352 14.76 -3.94 -14.14
N LEU A 353 14.16 -4.18 -15.30
CA LEU A 353 12.84 -4.78 -15.44
C LEU A 353 12.97 -6.10 -16.19
N CYS A 354 12.16 -7.09 -15.84
CA CYS A 354 12.10 -8.37 -16.54
C CYS A 354 10.68 -8.90 -16.68
N PRO A 355 10.42 -9.77 -17.64
CA PRO A 355 9.16 -10.51 -17.72
C PRO A 355 8.84 -11.26 -16.42
N LEU A 356 7.54 -11.45 -16.13
CA LEU A 356 7.08 -12.13 -14.93
C LEU A 356 7.10 -13.65 -15.14
N ASP A 357 8.27 -14.22 -15.25
CA ASP A 357 8.51 -15.66 -15.31
C ASP A 357 9.81 -16.04 -14.56
N PRO A 358 9.94 -17.29 -14.09
CA PRO A 358 11.09 -17.71 -13.30
C PRO A 358 12.43 -17.69 -14.04
N GLU A 359 12.43 -17.94 -15.34
CA GLU A 359 13.63 -17.98 -16.14
C GLU A 359 14.21 -16.58 -16.37
N SER A 360 13.36 -15.64 -16.79
CA SER A 360 13.74 -14.24 -16.96
C SER A 360 14.22 -13.62 -15.67
N LEU A 361 13.52 -13.88 -14.55
CA LEU A 361 13.92 -13.39 -13.23
C LEU A 361 15.27 -13.96 -12.80
N CYS A 362 15.50 -15.26 -12.99
CA CYS A 362 16.79 -15.91 -12.72
C CYS A 362 17.93 -15.31 -13.56
N ARG A 363 17.73 -15.17 -14.88
CA ARG A 363 18.70 -14.60 -15.82
C ARG A 363 19.11 -13.17 -15.42
N GLU A 364 18.16 -12.32 -15.08
CA GLU A 364 18.44 -10.95 -14.69
C GLU A 364 19.14 -10.86 -13.33
N ILE A 365 18.81 -11.73 -12.37
CA ILE A 365 19.53 -11.79 -11.11
C ILE A 365 20.98 -12.23 -11.34
N LEU A 366 21.24 -13.25 -12.18
CA LEU A 366 22.59 -13.66 -12.53
C LEU A 366 23.38 -12.53 -13.19
N TRP A 367 22.76 -11.82 -14.14
CA TRP A 367 23.38 -10.65 -14.73
C TRP A 367 23.78 -9.61 -13.68
N MET A 368 22.90 -9.31 -12.73
CA MET A 368 23.19 -8.36 -11.66
C MET A 368 24.29 -8.84 -10.70
N ILE A 369 24.41 -10.14 -10.49
CA ILE A 369 25.50 -10.74 -9.70
C ILE A 369 26.84 -10.56 -10.41
N ASP A 370 26.86 -10.74 -11.74
CA ASP A 370 28.06 -10.63 -12.57
C ASP A 370 28.47 -9.16 -12.85
N HIS A 371 27.55 -8.18 -12.62
CA HIS A 371 27.78 -6.76 -12.90
C HIS A 371 27.55 -5.86 -11.66
N PRO A 372 28.32 -6.08 -10.58
CA PRO A 372 28.09 -5.37 -9.31
C PRO A 372 28.35 -3.87 -9.38
N GLU A 373 29.24 -3.40 -10.26
CA GLU A 373 29.54 -1.98 -10.43
C GLU A 373 28.37 -1.24 -11.06
N GLU A 374 27.81 -1.79 -12.14
CA GLU A 374 26.62 -1.25 -12.82
C GLU A 374 25.44 -1.22 -11.87
N CYS A 375 25.27 -2.27 -11.07
CA CYS A 375 24.22 -2.35 -10.06
C CYS A 375 24.37 -1.25 -8.99
N ARG A 376 25.59 -0.98 -8.52
CA ARG A 376 25.87 0.14 -7.60
C ARG A 376 25.52 1.48 -8.25
N ALA A 377 25.88 1.66 -9.51
CA ALA A 377 25.55 2.88 -10.25
C ALA A 377 24.04 3.06 -10.44
N TYR A 378 23.29 1.99 -10.69
CA TYR A 378 21.80 2.04 -10.73
C TYR A 378 21.23 2.47 -9.38
N GLY A 379 21.69 1.87 -8.29
CA GLY A 379 21.26 2.23 -6.94
C GLY A 379 21.54 3.71 -6.61
N ALA A 380 22.72 4.21 -6.96
CA ALA A 380 23.09 5.61 -6.76
C ALA A 380 22.13 6.55 -7.52
N ARG A 381 21.89 6.30 -8.81
CA ARG A 381 20.95 7.09 -9.61
C ARG A 381 19.50 6.97 -9.12
N ALA A 382 19.10 5.79 -8.65
CA ALA A 382 17.77 5.60 -8.04
C ALA A 382 17.60 6.46 -6.78
N ARG A 383 18.65 6.60 -5.97
CA ARG A 383 18.66 7.44 -4.77
C ARG A 383 18.53 8.93 -5.06
N GLU A 384 19.01 9.41 -6.20
CA GLU A 384 18.93 10.83 -6.59
C GLU A 384 17.53 11.23 -7.08
N LYS A 385 16.66 10.27 -7.37
CA LYS A 385 15.29 10.55 -7.82
C LYS A 385 14.48 11.31 -6.78
N THR A 386 13.66 12.23 -7.24
CA THR A 386 12.55 12.77 -6.45
C THR A 386 11.49 11.69 -6.30
N LEU A 387 11.26 11.20 -5.09
CA LEU A 387 10.38 10.07 -4.81
C LEU A 387 8.89 10.45 -4.79
N TYR A 388 8.56 11.75 -4.74
CA TYR A 388 7.20 12.27 -4.72
C TYR A 388 7.09 13.56 -5.54
N SER A 389 5.85 13.92 -5.92
CA SER A 389 5.53 15.19 -6.56
C SER A 389 4.78 16.08 -5.56
N THR A 390 5.19 17.33 -5.42
CA THR A 390 4.51 18.32 -4.58
C THR A 390 3.14 18.72 -5.12
N LYS A 391 2.91 18.57 -6.44
CA LYS A 391 1.67 18.98 -7.12
C LYS A 391 0.41 18.39 -6.47
N GLY A 392 0.36 17.07 -6.27
CA GLY A 392 -0.79 16.40 -5.64
C GLY A 392 -1.01 16.87 -4.20
N PHE A 393 0.08 17.09 -3.45
CA PHE A 393 -0.01 17.60 -2.08
C PHE A 393 -0.54 19.03 -2.03
N THR A 394 -0.07 19.93 -2.90
CA THR A 394 -0.59 21.30 -3.03
C THR A 394 -2.07 21.31 -3.42
N GLU A 395 -2.48 20.42 -4.33
CA GLU A 395 -3.88 20.26 -4.72
C GLU A 395 -4.74 19.76 -3.55
N PHE A 396 -4.23 18.82 -2.76
CA PHE A 396 -4.88 18.33 -1.55
C PHE A 396 -5.08 19.46 -0.52
N LEU A 397 -4.05 20.28 -0.27
CA LEU A 397 -4.16 21.44 0.61
C LEU A 397 -5.18 22.48 0.09
N GLY A 398 -5.27 22.65 -1.23
CA GLY A 398 -6.27 23.50 -1.87
C GLY A 398 -7.71 23.06 -1.66
N LEU A 399 -7.96 21.80 -1.28
CA LEU A 399 -9.30 21.38 -0.86
C LEU A 399 -9.67 21.90 0.53
N LEU A 400 -8.69 22.10 1.39
CA LEU A 400 -8.89 22.69 2.73
C LEU A 400 -9.10 24.20 2.63
N ASP A 401 -8.43 24.88 1.69
CA ASP A 401 -8.44 26.32 1.57
C ASP A 401 -9.33 26.76 0.41
N GLY A 402 -10.22 27.75 0.66
CA GLY A 402 -10.82 28.51 -0.43
C GLY A 402 -9.72 29.27 -1.19
N ALA A 403 -9.95 29.63 -2.44
CA ALA A 403 -8.98 30.11 -3.43
C ALA A 403 -7.99 31.24 -3.01
N GLN A 404 -8.12 31.84 -1.85
CA GLN A 404 -7.34 33.00 -1.41
C GLN A 404 -6.12 32.71 -0.49
N GLN A 405 -5.95 31.47 0.04
CA GLN A 405 -4.85 31.12 0.97
C GLN A 405 -3.81 30.14 0.38
N ARG A 406 -3.82 29.95 -0.93
CA ARG A 406 -2.94 28.98 -1.62
C ARG A 406 -1.45 29.28 -1.50
N GLU A 407 -1.05 30.56 -1.43
CA GLU A 407 0.37 30.97 -1.47
C GLU A 407 1.08 30.85 -0.12
N GLU A 408 0.42 31.19 0.99
CA GLU A 408 1.07 31.18 2.31
C GLU A 408 1.33 29.77 2.87
N MET A 409 0.37 28.85 2.74
CA MET A 409 0.57 27.47 3.21
C MET A 409 1.49 26.64 2.30
N SER A 410 1.53 26.94 0.99
CA SER A 410 2.48 26.33 0.05
C SER A 410 3.92 26.68 0.44
N CYS A 411 4.19 27.91 0.80
CA CYS A 411 5.54 28.37 1.17
C CYS A 411 6.02 27.78 2.51
N GLU A 412 5.13 27.72 3.54
CA GLU A 412 5.47 27.11 4.84
C GLU A 412 5.67 25.58 4.70
N THR A 413 4.89 24.93 3.84
CA THR A 413 4.93 23.47 3.67
C THR A 413 6.04 23.04 2.71
N GLU A 414 6.34 23.80 1.66
CA GLU A 414 7.56 23.62 0.84
C GLU A 414 8.81 23.78 1.69
N THR A 415 8.84 24.76 2.59
CA THR A 415 9.96 24.94 3.52
C THR A 415 10.10 23.74 4.47
N VAL A 416 9.02 23.17 4.96
CA VAL A 416 9.03 21.96 5.81
C VAL A 416 9.38 20.69 5.01
N LEU A 417 8.98 20.59 3.73
CA LEU A 417 9.32 19.46 2.86
C LEU A 417 10.73 19.58 2.27
N LEU A 418 11.25 20.80 2.08
CA LEU A 418 12.60 21.07 1.58
C LEU A 418 13.66 21.16 2.70
N SER A 419 13.25 21.39 3.94
CA SER A 419 14.12 21.42 5.13
C SER A 419 14.24 20.05 5.84
N ARG A 420 13.64 19.03 5.27
CA ARG A 420 13.67 17.62 5.71
C ARG A 420 14.16 16.73 4.57
#